data_1bed0961d0d9349a0f6ce0da06b44363
#
_entry.id   1bed0961d0d9349a0f6ce0da06b44363
#
_cell.length_a   1.000
_cell.length_b   1.000
_cell.length_c   1.000
_cell.angle_alpha   90.00
_cell.angle_beta   90.00
_cell.angle_gamma   90.00
#
_symmetry.space_group_name_H-M   'P 1'
#
loop_
_entity.id
_entity.type
_entity.pdbx_description
1 polymer ?
#
loop_
_entity_poly.entity_id
_entity_poly.type
_entity_poly.pdbx_seq_one_letter_code
_entity_poly.pdbx_strand_id
1 'polypeptide(L)'
;WSWSRGLGDVYKRQVVYLEKYIENPRHIEVQVVGDGKGNAIHLGTRDCSIQRRNQKIIEEAPATGLNEKELEQVLSSCINLCEKLSYEGAGTIDFLYKNGKFYFNEMNARIQVEHPVTEMISMFDIVKAQLKIALDMDIKLDQNKVTFRGHAIECRINAEDPLEFKPCPGKIIKMHPPGGFGIRFDSHIYSGYVVPPYYDSLLAKIITTTNKRESCIRRMNNALDEFFVEGIETNHSLHSKILNDQTFRDNNHHINYLESDLIKRIKNESGI
;
A
#
# COMPACT_ATOMS: atom_id res chain seq x y z
N TRP A 1 -9.70 18.73 17.16
CA TRP A 1 -8.25 18.54 17.28
C TRP A 1 -7.98 17.07 17.54
N SER A 2 -7.23 16.40 16.70
CA SER A 2 -6.74 15.06 16.99
C SER A 2 -5.31 15.17 17.54
N TRP A 3 -5.03 14.43 18.59
CA TRP A 3 -3.70 14.33 19.17
C TRP A 3 -2.96 13.18 18.48
N SER A 4 -1.87 13.46 17.79
CA SER A 4 -0.98 12.41 17.32
C SER A 4 -0.05 12.00 18.46
N ARG A 5 -0.07 10.72 18.83
CA ARG A 5 0.89 10.13 19.77
C ARG A 5 2.01 9.48 18.96
N GLY A 6 3.13 10.18 18.83
CA GLY A 6 4.32 9.65 18.19
C GLY A 6 5.17 8.77 19.11
N LEU A 7 6.31 8.30 18.60
CA LEU A 7 7.31 7.51 19.36
C LEU A 7 7.78 8.17 20.67
N GLY A 8 7.56 9.47 20.84
CA GLY A 8 7.81 10.19 22.09
C GLY A 8 7.07 9.64 23.31
N ASP A 9 5.89 9.01 23.11
CA ASP A 9 5.09 8.40 24.18
C ASP A 9 5.81 7.21 24.82
N VAL A 10 6.58 6.45 24.04
CA VAL A 10 7.31 5.27 24.51
C VAL A 10 8.46 5.64 25.44
N TYR A 11 9.08 6.81 25.23
CA TYR A 11 10.27 7.25 25.97
C TYR A 11 9.99 8.35 27.00
N LYS A 12 8.72 8.72 27.25
CA LYS A 12 8.30 9.79 28.17
C LYS A 12 8.97 11.16 27.89
N ARG A 13 9.44 11.40 26.67
CA ARG A 13 9.96 12.68 26.19
C ARG A 13 8.98 13.22 25.16
N GLN A 14 8.03 14.03 25.60
CA GLN A 14 7.00 14.53 24.70
C GLN A 14 7.22 16.01 24.42
N VAL A 15 7.63 16.29 23.18
CA VAL A 15 7.32 17.58 22.55
C VAL A 15 6.00 17.37 21.80
N VAL A 16 4.94 17.96 22.29
CA VAL A 16 3.64 17.95 21.60
C VAL A 16 3.63 19.13 20.63
N TYR A 17 3.28 18.85 19.36
CA TYR A 17 3.08 19.88 18.36
C TYR A 17 1.69 19.75 17.74
N LEU A 18 1.19 20.83 17.18
CA LEU A 18 -0.13 20.89 16.55
C LEU A 18 0.02 20.88 15.03
N GLU A 19 -0.74 19.99 14.39
CA GLU A 19 -0.80 19.92 12.94
C GLU A 19 -2.21 20.25 12.45
N LYS A 20 -2.30 20.71 11.21
CA LYS A 20 -3.59 20.92 10.57
C LYS A 20 -4.31 19.59 10.39
N TYR A 21 -5.50 19.45 10.93
CA TYR A 21 -6.36 18.30 10.67
C TYR A 21 -6.96 18.39 9.26
N ILE A 22 -6.76 17.35 8.46
CA ILE A 22 -7.36 17.19 7.13
C ILE A 22 -8.46 16.15 7.24
N GLU A 23 -9.71 16.58 7.05
CA GLU A 23 -10.87 15.72 7.18
C GLU A 23 -11.02 14.81 5.95
N ASN A 24 -11.13 13.48 6.19
CA ASN A 24 -11.35 12.46 5.15
C ASN A 24 -10.44 12.63 3.90
N PRO A 25 -9.11 12.70 4.05
CA PRO A 25 -8.21 12.75 2.92
C PRO A 25 -8.02 11.37 2.30
N ARG A 26 -7.43 11.34 1.10
CA ARG A 26 -6.77 10.14 0.58
C ARG A 26 -5.33 10.10 1.07
N HIS A 27 -4.79 8.91 1.23
CA HIS A 27 -3.38 8.67 1.54
C HIS A 27 -2.65 8.34 0.24
N ILE A 28 -1.88 9.30 -0.24
CA ILE A 28 -1.12 9.18 -1.49
C ILE A 28 0.36 9.18 -1.18
N GLU A 29 1.08 8.27 -1.80
CA GLU A 29 2.50 8.07 -1.60
C GLU A 29 3.28 8.30 -2.89
N VAL A 30 4.51 8.77 -2.75
CA VAL A 30 5.49 8.85 -3.85
C VAL A 30 6.67 7.95 -3.51
N GLN A 31 6.88 6.92 -4.33
CA GLN A 31 8.05 6.05 -4.22
C GLN A 31 9.28 6.74 -4.77
N VAL A 32 10.35 6.81 -4.00
CA VAL A 32 11.63 7.36 -4.43
C VAL A 32 12.76 6.35 -4.26
N VAL A 33 13.81 6.53 -5.07
CA VAL A 33 15.09 5.81 -4.94
C VAL A 33 16.21 6.81 -5.16
N GLY A 34 17.15 6.86 -4.23
CA GLY A 34 18.35 7.71 -4.31
C GLY A 34 19.63 6.88 -4.23
N ASP A 35 20.69 7.34 -4.87
CA ASP A 35 21.98 6.62 -4.97
C ASP A 35 23.00 6.99 -3.88
N GLY A 36 22.64 7.91 -2.95
CA GLY A 36 23.54 8.45 -1.94
C GLY A 36 24.56 9.47 -2.48
N LYS A 37 24.56 9.73 -3.79
CA LYS A 37 25.55 10.57 -4.49
C LYS A 37 24.94 11.83 -5.13
N GLY A 38 23.70 12.14 -4.75
CA GLY A 38 22.96 13.31 -5.22
C GLY A 38 22.08 13.05 -6.46
N ASN A 39 21.89 11.79 -6.86
CA ASN A 39 20.91 11.46 -7.91
C ASN A 39 19.73 10.70 -7.30
N ALA A 40 18.53 11.05 -7.73
CA ALA A 40 17.31 10.39 -7.31
C ALA A 40 16.28 10.30 -8.43
N ILE A 41 15.40 9.31 -8.35
CA ILE A 41 14.25 9.14 -9.23
C ILE A 41 12.99 8.92 -8.39
N HIS A 42 11.83 9.26 -8.93
CA HIS A 42 10.57 8.75 -8.45
C HIS A 42 10.07 7.59 -9.32
N LEU A 43 9.37 6.65 -8.69
CA LEU A 43 8.73 5.51 -9.35
C LEU A 43 7.19 5.63 -9.35
N GLY A 44 6.69 6.87 -9.40
CA GLY A 44 5.26 7.17 -9.42
C GLY A 44 4.61 7.14 -8.05
N THR A 45 3.28 7.08 -8.07
CA THR A 45 2.43 7.19 -6.88
C THR A 45 1.73 5.89 -6.55
N ARG A 46 1.36 5.75 -5.28
CA ARG A 46 0.41 4.76 -4.78
C ARG A 46 -0.76 5.46 -4.09
N ASP A 47 -1.93 4.86 -4.16
CA ASP A 47 -3.05 5.15 -3.28
C ASP A 47 -3.14 4.07 -2.21
N CYS A 48 -3.02 4.48 -0.96
CA CYS A 48 -3.06 3.62 0.22
C CYS A 48 -4.22 4.00 1.15
N SER A 49 -5.30 4.55 0.59
CA SER A 49 -6.43 5.07 1.37
C SER A 49 -7.33 3.98 1.96
N ILE A 50 -7.30 2.75 1.40
CA ILE A 50 -8.06 1.64 1.99
C ILE A 50 -7.27 1.08 3.17
N GLN A 51 -7.65 1.55 4.35
CA GLN A 51 -6.95 1.21 5.58
C GLN A 51 -7.92 1.12 6.76
N ARG A 52 -7.48 0.45 7.82
CA ARG A 52 -8.17 0.39 9.11
C ARG A 52 -7.18 0.73 10.22
N ARG A 53 -7.53 1.70 11.07
CA ARG A 53 -6.66 2.16 12.18
C ARG A 53 -5.23 2.44 11.71
N ASN A 54 -5.09 3.10 10.57
CA ASN A 54 -3.83 3.39 9.89
C ASN A 54 -3.05 2.16 9.36
N GLN A 55 -3.65 0.95 9.38
CA GLN A 55 -3.10 -0.22 8.71
C GLN A 55 -3.70 -0.34 7.31
N LYS A 56 -2.85 -0.28 6.30
CA LYS A 56 -3.22 -0.42 4.89
C LYS A 56 -3.71 -1.83 4.61
N ILE A 57 -4.74 -1.97 3.76
CA ILE A 57 -5.39 -3.25 3.44
C ILE A 57 -5.38 -3.50 1.94
N ILE A 58 -5.67 -2.45 1.14
CA ILE A 58 -5.55 -2.47 -0.33
C ILE A 58 -4.75 -1.26 -0.76
N GLU A 59 -3.81 -1.48 -1.66
CA GLU A 59 -3.00 -0.45 -2.28
C GLU A 59 -3.07 -0.55 -3.81
N GLU A 60 -3.04 0.58 -4.49
CA GLU A 60 -3.04 0.62 -5.95
C GLU A 60 -2.01 1.61 -6.51
N ALA A 61 -1.47 1.30 -7.67
CA ALA A 61 -0.54 2.14 -8.43
C ALA A 61 -0.90 2.14 -9.94
N PRO A 62 -0.82 3.31 -10.59
CA PRO A 62 -0.67 4.64 -9.99
C PRO A 62 -1.93 5.07 -9.25
N ALA A 63 -1.83 6.01 -8.31
CA ALA A 63 -2.98 6.68 -7.74
C ALA A 63 -3.75 7.43 -8.83
N THR A 64 -5.07 7.31 -8.84
CA THR A 64 -5.94 7.89 -9.88
C THR A 64 -6.74 9.09 -9.39
N GLY A 65 -7.26 9.92 -10.31
CA GLY A 65 -8.11 11.07 -9.98
C GLY A 65 -7.38 12.18 -9.22
N LEU A 66 -6.07 12.32 -9.42
CA LEU A 66 -5.27 13.39 -8.85
C LEU A 66 -5.24 14.61 -9.77
N ASN A 67 -4.99 15.79 -9.19
CA ASN A 67 -4.74 17.00 -9.96
C ASN A 67 -3.35 16.91 -10.61
N GLU A 68 -3.29 16.84 -11.93
CA GLU A 68 -2.04 16.60 -12.68
C GLU A 68 -0.97 17.66 -12.41
N LYS A 69 -1.34 18.94 -12.37
CA LYS A 69 -0.42 20.04 -12.13
C LYS A 69 0.20 19.98 -10.73
N GLU A 70 -0.62 19.73 -9.72
CA GLU A 70 -0.14 19.57 -8.34
C GLU A 70 0.74 18.31 -8.22
N LEU A 71 0.37 17.22 -8.91
CA LEU A 71 1.13 15.98 -8.93
C LEU A 71 2.54 16.19 -9.51
N GLU A 72 2.67 16.86 -10.66
CA GLU A 72 3.97 17.16 -11.27
C GLU A 72 4.87 17.96 -10.32
N GLN A 73 4.31 18.95 -9.62
CA GLN A 73 5.04 19.75 -8.63
C GLN A 73 5.52 18.90 -7.44
N VAL A 74 4.65 18.01 -6.95
CA VAL A 74 4.98 17.11 -5.84
C VAL A 74 6.06 16.12 -6.25
N LEU A 75 5.96 15.49 -7.41
CA LEU A 75 6.95 14.54 -7.91
C LEU A 75 8.34 15.21 -8.06
N SER A 76 8.37 16.41 -8.65
CA SER A 76 9.61 17.19 -8.78
C SER A 76 10.18 17.58 -7.42
N SER A 77 9.33 17.95 -6.46
CA SER A 77 9.76 18.30 -5.10
C SER A 77 10.33 17.10 -4.35
N CYS A 78 9.78 15.91 -4.56
CA CYS A 78 10.29 14.66 -3.97
C CYS A 78 11.69 14.33 -4.48
N ILE A 79 11.94 14.46 -5.78
CA ILE A 79 13.28 14.26 -6.37
C ILE A 79 14.25 15.30 -5.79
N ASN A 80 13.91 16.59 -5.86
CA ASN A 80 14.75 17.67 -5.34
C ASN A 80 15.10 17.50 -3.85
N LEU A 81 14.15 16.99 -3.04
CA LEU A 81 14.41 16.69 -1.64
C LEU A 81 15.46 15.59 -1.50
N CYS A 82 15.28 14.48 -2.22
CA CYS A 82 16.21 13.33 -2.17
C CYS A 82 17.60 13.71 -2.67
N GLU A 83 17.71 14.49 -3.73
CA GLU A 83 18.99 14.98 -4.29
C GLU A 83 19.72 15.86 -3.28
N LYS A 84 19.03 16.86 -2.69
CA LYS A 84 19.63 17.77 -1.69
C LYS A 84 20.11 17.07 -0.42
N LEU A 85 19.43 15.99 -0.04
CA LEU A 85 19.79 15.17 1.12
C LEU A 85 20.82 14.10 0.78
N SER A 86 21.20 13.94 -0.50
CA SER A 86 21.96 12.77 -0.97
C SER A 86 21.37 11.48 -0.43
N TYR A 87 20.03 11.35 -0.57
CA TYR A 87 19.28 10.22 -0.03
C TYR A 87 19.80 8.92 -0.60
N GLU A 88 19.97 7.91 0.26
CA GLU A 88 20.50 6.59 -0.11
C GLU A 88 19.45 5.49 0.10
N GLY A 89 19.16 4.72 -0.94
CA GLY A 89 18.24 3.59 -0.90
C GLY A 89 16.83 3.93 -1.38
N ALA A 90 15.89 3.03 -1.07
CA ALA A 90 14.47 3.22 -1.35
C ALA A 90 13.76 3.94 -0.19
N GLY A 91 12.89 4.87 -0.52
CA GLY A 91 12.05 5.57 0.44
C GLY A 91 10.69 5.90 -0.14
N THR A 92 9.77 6.26 0.73
CA THR A 92 8.42 6.67 0.36
C THR A 92 8.08 7.97 1.07
N ILE A 93 7.55 8.93 0.31
CA ILE A 93 7.07 10.20 0.86
C ILE A 93 5.55 10.16 0.85
N ASP A 94 4.97 10.30 2.03
CA ASP A 94 3.54 10.15 2.28
C ASP A 94 2.86 11.51 2.31
N PHE A 95 1.72 11.60 1.64
CA PHE A 95 0.90 12.81 1.55
C PHE A 95 -0.56 12.51 1.90
N LEU A 96 -1.20 13.45 2.56
CA LEU A 96 -2.65 13.54 2.62
C LEU A 96 -3.15 14.36 1.43
N TYR A 97 -4.02 13.77 0.60
CA TYR A 97 -4.57 14.44 -0.58
C TYR A 97 -6.03 14.80 -0.35
N LYS A 98 -6.36 16.08 -0.50
CA LYS A 98 -7.72 16.59 -0.36
C LYS A 98 -7.95 17.81 -1.24
N ASN A 99 -9.10 17.87 -1.93
CA ASN A 99 -9.51 19.00 -2.75
C ASN A 99 -8.45 19.48 -3.74
N GLY A 100 -7.81 18.53 -4.43
CA GLY A 100 -6.78 18.82 -5.43
C GLY A 100 -5.39 19.19 -4.88
N LYS A 101 -5.19 19.16 -3.57
CA LYS A 101 -3.92 19.55 -2.91
C LYS A 101 -3.29 18.40 -2.15
N PHE A 102 -1.96 18.37 -2.17
CA PHE A 102 -1.14 17.47 -1.39
C PHE A 102 -0.64 18.17 -0.13
N TYR A 103 -0.73 17.48 0.99
CA TYR A 103 -0.18 17.90 2.27
C TYR A 103 0.85 16.86 2.70
N PHE A 104 2.12 17.28 2.82
CA PHE A 104 3.17 16.40 3.31
C PHE A 104 2.82 15.85 4.70
N ASN A 105 3.01 14.55 4.88
CA ASN A 105 2.80 13.89 6.16
C ASN A 105 4.14 13.42 6.75
N GLU A 106 4.78 12.45 6.12
CA GLU A 106 6.05 11.89 6.59
C GLU A 106 6.87 11.30 5.43
N MET A 107 8.12 10.95 5.73
CA MET A 107 8.96 10.14 4.84
C MET A 107 9.35 8.85 5.54
N ASN A 108 9.04 7.73 4.91
CA ASN A 108 9.46 6.41 5.33
C ASN A 108 10.78 6.05 4.66
N ALA A 109 11.89 6.11 5.41
CA ALA A 109 13.24 5.86 4.90
C ALA A 109 13.56 4.34 4.85
N ARG A 110 12.70 3.57 4.25
CA ARG A 110 12.76 2.12 4.09
C ARG A 110 11.87 1.66 2.96
N ILE A 111 12.01 0.40 2.56
CA ILE A 111 11.03 -0.27 1.72
C ILE A 111 9.71 -0.47 2.49
N GLN A 112 8.60 -0.40 1.79
CA GLN A 112 7.27 -0.66 2.35
C GLN A 112 6.66 -1.97 1.83
N VAL A 113 5.62 -2.47 2.50
CA VAL A 113 4.95 -3.72 2.14
C VAL A 113 4.39 -3.65 0.73
N GLU A 114 3.85 -2.51 0.34
CA GLU A 114 3.16 -2.19 -0.92
C GLU A 114 4.08 -1.83 -2.10
N HIS A 115 5.42 -1.98 -1.96
CA HIS A 115 6.34 -1.75 -3.08
C HIS A 115 6.02 -2.57 -4.35
N PRO A 116 5.42 -3.78 -4.24
CA PRO A 116 5.14 -4.58 -5.42
C PRO A 116 4.23 -3.92 -6.45
N VAL A 117 3.23 -3.12 -6.06
CA VAL A 117 2.37 -2.44 -7.06
C VAL A 117 3.16 -1.42 -7.88
N THR A 118 4.15 -0.77 -7.28
CA THR A 118 5.08 0.12 -7.99
C THR A 118 5.99 -0.66 -8.94
N GLU A 119 6.55 -1.78 -8.48
CA GLU A 119 7.40 -2.65 -9.32
C GLU A 119 6.64 -3.16 -10.55
N MET A 120 5.37 -3.56 -10.36
CA MET A 120 4.54 -4.10 -11.44
C MET A 120 4.20 -3.09 -12.54
N ILE A 121 4.11 -1.79 -12.21
CA ILE A 121 3.83 -0.76 -13.23
C ILE A 121 5.09 -0.12 -13.80
N SER A 122 6.19 -0.05 -13.03
CA SER A 122 7.45 0.58 -13.44
C SER A 122 8.45 -0.41 -14.05
N MET A 123 8.28 -1.70 -13.82
CA MET A 123 9.24 -2.77 -14.13
C MET A 123 10.61 -2.52 -13.50
N PHE A 124 10.66 -1.77 -12.41
CA PHE A 124 11.86 -1.45 -11.66
C PHE A 124 11.91 -2.29 -10.37
N ASP A 125 12.91 -3.14 -10.24
CA ASP A 125 13.14 -3.99 -9.06
C ASP A 125 13.75 -3.15 -7.93
N ILE A 126 12.90 -2.72 -7.00
CA ILE A 126 13.26 -1.82 -5.89
C ILE A 126 14.20 -2.53 -4.90
N VAL A 127 13.93 -3.78 -4.58
CA VAL A 127 14.76 -4.57 -3.65
C VAL A 127 16.16 -4.77 -4.20
N LYS A 128 16.26 -5.12 -5.48
CA LYS A 128 17.55 -5.24 -6.17
C LYS A 128 18.31 -3.91 -6.22
N ALA A 129 17.60 -2.81 -6.42
CA ALA A 129 18.20 -1.48 -6.39
C ALA A 129 18.79 -1.16 -5.01
N GLN A 130 18.05 -1.40 -3.92
CA GLN A 130 18.54 -1.23 -2.55
C GLN A 130 19.82 -2.05 -2.29
N LEU A 131 19.83 -3.33 -2.71
CA LEU A 131 21.01 -4.20 -2.53
C LEU A 131 22.22 -3.65 -3.29
N LYS A 132 22.02 -3.18 -4.53
CA LYS A 132 23.11 -2.59 -5.33
C LYS A 132 23.65 -1.30 -4.69
N ILE A 133 22.77 -0.43 -4.21
CA ILE A 133 23.14 0.81 -3.52
C ILE A 133 23.95 0.48 -2.26
N ALA A 134 23.45 -0.42 -1.42
CA ALA A 134 24.13 -0.83 -0.19
C ALA A 134 25.50 -1.51 -0.43
N LEU A 135 25.72 -2.06 -1.62
CA LEU A 135 27.01 -2.62 -2.07
C LEU A 135 27.89 -1.58 -2.78
N ASP A 136 27.50 -0.30 -2.75
CA ASP A 136 28.18 0.82 -3.43
C ASP A 136 28.38 0.59 -4.95
N MET A 137 27.49 -0.23 -5.55
CA MET A 137 27.49 -0.47 -6.99
C MET A 137 26.92 0.75 -7.72
N ASP A 138 27.48 1.06 -8.88
CA ASP A 138 26.97 2.11 -9.75
C ASP A 138 25.59 1.72 -10.32
N ILE A 139 24.54 2.38 -9.84
CA ILE A 139 23.20 2.31 -10.43
C ILE A 139 22.91 3.62 -11.14
N LYS A 140 22.74 3.57 -12.44
CA LYS A 140 22.41 4.76 -13.23
C LYS A 140 20.94 5.11 -13.04
N LEU A 141 20.64 5.99 -12.07
CA LEU A 141 19.31 6.55 -11.88
C LEU A 141 19.08 7.64 -12.94
N ASP A 142 18.11 7.43 -13.81
CA ASP A 142 17.72 8.36 -14.87
C ASP A 142 16.20 8.41 -14.97
N GLN A 143 15.61 9.52 -14.51
CA GLN A 143 14.15 9.69 -14.49
C GLN A 143 13.52 9.54 -15.89
N ASN A 144 14.23 9.93 -16.94
CA ASN A 144 13.73 9.83 -18.32
C ASN A 144 13.59 8.38 -18.81
N LYS A 145 14.22 7.43 -18.15
CA LYS A 145 14.13 5.99 -18.45
C LYS A 145 13.05 5.27 -17.63
N VAL A 146 12.49 5.93 -16.63
CA VAL A 146 11.39 5.37 -15.86
C VAL A 146 10.12 5.45 -16.71
N THR A 147 9.53 4.29 -16.97
CA THR A 147 8.27 4.19 -17.73
C THR A 147 7.22 3.52 -16.86
N PHE A 148 5.97 3.97 -16.99
CA PHE A 148 4.85 3.38 -16.28
C PHE A 148 3.89 2.71 -17.26
N ARG A 149 3.41 1.51 -16.91
CA ARG A 149 2.49 0.74 -17.75
C ARG A 149 1.35 0.18 -16.95
N GLY A 150 0.15 0.53 -17.35
CA GLY A 150 -1.07 -0.06 -16.82
C GLY A 150 -1.38 0.38 -15.39
N HIS A 151 -1.95 -0.54 -14.64
CA HIS A 151 -2.41 -0.36 -13.27
C HIS A 151 -2.16 -1.63 -12.47
N ALA A 152 -1.79 -1.51 -11.21
CA ALA A 152 -1.61 -2.62 -10.30
C ALA A 152 -2.41 -2.40 -9.01
N ILE A 153 -2.93 -3.48 -8.44
CA ILE A 153 -3.62 -3.49 -7.14
C ILE A 153 -2.99 -4.60 -6.29
N GLU A 154 -2.72 -4.30 -5.04
CA GLU A 154 -2.30 -5.27 -4.01
C GLU A 154 -3.40 -5.42 -2.97
N CYS A 155 -3.70 -6.65 -2.57
CA CYS A 155 -4.52 -6.98 -1.41
C CYS A 155 -3.68 -7.70 -0.38
N ARG A 156 -3.64 -7.19 0.85
CA ARG A 156 -2.95 -7.84 1.98
C ARG A 156 -3.83 -8.92 2.57
N ILE A 157 -3.39 -10.16 2.53
CA ILE A 157 -4.08 -11.28 3.14
C ILE A 157 -3.58 -11.47 4.55
N ASN A 158 -4.44 -11.18 5.52
CA ASN A 158 -4.14 -11.26 6.94
C ASN A 158 -4.91 -12.41 7.59
N ALA A 159 -4.28 -13.08 8.57
CA ALA A 159 -4.94 -14.06 9.45
C ALA A 159 -5.85 -13.34 10.46
N GLU A 160 -7.00 -12.87 10.01
CA GLU A 160 -7.92 -12.05 10.79
C GLU A 160 -9.36 -12.32 10.37
N ASP A 161 -10.28 -12.21 11.32
CA ASP A 161 -11.71 -12.11 11.03
C ASP A 161 -11.98 -10.92 10.09
N PRO A 162 -12.74 -11.11 9.00
CA PRO A 162 -12.92 -10.08 7.97
C PRO A 162 -13.68 -8.83 8.43
N LEU A 163 -14.47 -8.92 9.50
CA LEU A 163 -15.33 -7.83 9.99
C LEU A 163 -14.91 -7.29 11.36
N GLU A 164 -14.45 -8.17 12.24
CA GLU A 164 -13.99 -7.79 13.59
C GLU A 164 -12.48 -7.51 13.62
N PHE A 165 -11.74 -8.02 12.63
CA PHE A 165 -10.27 -7.90 12.53
C PHE A 165 -9.54 -8.49 13.74
N LYS A 166 -10.16 -9.49 14.37
CA LYS A 166 -9.51 -10.26 15.44
C LYS A 166 -8.48 -11.18 14.80
N PRO A 167 -7.25 -11.22 15.32
CA PRO A 167 -6.25 -12.18 14.85
C PRO A 167 -6.76 -13.63 14.96
N CYS A 168 -6.55 -14.41 13.91
CA CYS A 168 -6.94 -15.82 13.82
C CYS A 168 -5.69 -16.70 13.61
N PRO A 169 -4.77 -16.80 14.59
CA PRO A 169 -3.61 -17.68 14.51
C PRO A 169 -4.07 -19.13 14.50
N GLY A 170 -3.29 -20.03 13.89
CA GLY A 170 -3.64 -21.43 13.83
C GLY A 170 -2.88 -22.19 12.75
N LYS A 171 -3.22 -23.46 12.57
CA LYS A 171 -2.60 -24.32 11.55
C LYS A 171 -3.35 -24.22 10.23
N ILE A 172 -2.63 -23.87 9.17
CA ILE A 172 -3.13 -23.95 7.80
C ILE A 172 -3.20 -25.42 7.40
N ILE A 173 -4.40 -25.93 7.15
CA ILE A 173 -4.60 -27.33 6.73
C ILE A 173 -4.28 -27.48 5.25
N LYS A 174 -4.89 -26.58 4.44
CA LYS A 174 -4.67 -26.50 2.98
C LYS A 174 -4.63 -25.05 2.55
N MET A 175 -3.89 -24.77 1.49
CA MET A 175 -3.95 -23.50 0.79
C MET A 175 -3.76 -23.70 -0.71
N HIS A 176 -4.35 -22.80 -1.48
CA HIS A 176 -4.12 -22.67 -2.92
C HIS A 176 -3.83 -21.21 -3.24
N PRO A 177 -2.63 -20.88 -3.72
CA PRO A 177 -2.31 -19.53 -4.16
C PRO A 177 -2.90 -19.25 -5.54
N PRO A 178 -3.40 -18.04 -5.81
CA PRO A 178 -3.86 -17.68 -7.14
C PRO A 178 -2.67 -17.58 -8.11
N GLY A 179 -2.94 -17.81 -9.38
CA GLY A 179 -1.90 -17.79 -10.41
C GLY A 179 -2.35 -17.25 -11.76
N GLY A 180 -1.42 -17.22 -12.71
CA GLY A 180 -1.67 -16.81 -14.08
C GLY A 180 -1.05 -15.48 -14.48
N PHE A 181 -1.32 -15.08 -15.75
CA PHE A 181 -0.72 -13.88 -16.33
C PHE A 181 -1.17 -12.60 -15.59
N GLY A 182 -0.18 -11.82 -15.13
CA GLY A 182 -0.44 -10.56 -14.41
C GLY A 182 -0.93 -10.75 -12.97
N ILE A 183 -0.66 -11.91 -12.37
CA ILE A 183 -0.84 -12.18 -10.94
C ILE A 183 0.53 -12.46 -10.33
N ARG A 184 0.85 -11.80 -9.23
CA ARG A 184 2.01 -12.05 -8.37
C ARG A 184 1.51 -12.38 -6.98
N PHE A 185 2.04 -13.44 -6.39
CA PHE A 185 1.71 -13.89 -5.04
C PHE A 185 2.98 -13.92 -4.20
N ASP A 186 3.10 -12.99 -3.25
CA ASP A 186 4.23 -12.91 -2.32
C ASP A 186 3.79 -13.46 -0.96
N SER A 187 4.37 -14.57 -0.52
CA SER A 187 3.95 -15.22 0.72
C SER A 187 5.06 -16.08 1.32
N HIS A 188 4.93 -16.34 2.63
CA HIS A 188 5.77 -17.27 3.37
C HIS A 188 5.01 -18.49 3.87
N ILE A 189 3.67 -18.55 3.66
CA ILE A 189 2.83 -19.66 4.15
C ILE A 189 2.77 -20.82 3.16
N TYR A 190 2.44 -21.99 3.69
CA TYR A 190 2.25 -23.24 2.94
C TYR A 190 1.28 -24.16 3.69
N SER A 191 0.74 -25.19 3.05
CA SER A 191 -0.09 -26.19 3.72
C SER A 191 0.68 -26.88 4.84
N GLY A 192 0.15 -26.84 6.06
CA GLY A 192 0.80 -27.31 7.28
C GLY A 192 1.52 -26.22 8.10
N TYR A 193 1.68 -25.00 7.58
CA TYR A 193 2.26 -23.89 8.32
C TYR A 193 1.41 -23.53 9.55
N VAL A 194 2.06 -23.18 10.67
CA VAL A 194 1.39 -22.71 11.87
C VAL A 194 1.61 -21.21 12.01
N VAL A 195 0.53 -20.44 11.86
CA VAL A 195 0.56 -18.99 12.04
C VAL A 195 0.73 -18.68 13.53
N PRO A 196 1.83 -18.04 13.93
CA PRO A 196 2.09 -17.74 15.33
C PRO A 196 1.29 -16.53 15.81
N PRO A 197 0.90 -16.46 17.10
CA PRO A 197 0.15 -15.32 17.65
C PRO A 197 1.03 -14.13 18.04
N TYR A 198 2.35 -14.19 17.82
CA TYR A 198 3.34 -13.23 18.35
C TYR A 198 3.76 -12.14 17.36
N TYR A 199 3.39 -12.27 16.09
CA TYR A 199 3.78 -11.36 15.01
C TYR A 199 2.56 -10.75 14.34
N ASP A 200 2.81 -9.85 13.38
CA ASP A 200 1.78 -9.30 12.52
C ASP A 200 1.00 -10.43 11.80
N SER A 201 -0.27 -10.18 11.56
CA SER A 201 -1.20 -11.14 10.93
C SER A 201 -0.99 -11.33 9.43
N LEU A 202 -0.09 -10.56 8.78
CA LEU A 202 0.13 -10.61 7.34
C LEU A 202 0.68 -11.97 6.90
N LEU A 203 -0.05 -12.66 6.03
CA LEU A 203 0.28 -13.99 5.50
C LEU A 203 0.81 -13.93 4.07
N ALA A 204 0.18 -13.10 3.27
CA ALA A 204 0.44 -13.01 1.84
C ALA A 204 0.03 -11.65 1.29
N LYS A 205 0.55 -11.35 0.10
CA LYS A 205 0.10 -10.27 -0.75
C LYS A 205 -0.30 -10.85 -2.09
N ILE A 206 -1.51 -10.54 -2.54
CA ILE A 206 -1.96 -10.82 -3.90
C ILE A 206 -1.86 -9.53 -4.69
N ILE A 207 -1.05 -9.52 -5.73
CA ILE A 207 -0.86 -8.36 -6.58
C ILE A 207 -1.33 -8.69 -8.00
N THR A 208 -2.15 -7.83 -8.57
CA THR A 208 -2.56 -7.98 -9.97
C THR A 208 -2.18 -6.77 -10.80
N THR A 209 -1.91 -6.98 -12.08
CA THR A 209 -1.61 -5.89 -13.01
C THR A 209 -2.30 -6.09 -14.35
N THR A 210 -2.80 -4.98 -14.91
CA THR A 210 -3.41 -4.93 -16.25
C THR A 210 -3.22 -3.53 -16.87
N ASN A 211 -3.67 -3.36 -18.10
CA ASN A 211 -3.57 -2.06 -18.78
C ASN A 211 -4.54 -0.99 -18.24
N LYS A 212 -5.58 -1.37 -17.49
CA LYS A 212 -6.63 -0.44 -16.99
C LYS A 212 -7.07 -0.84 -15.58
N ARG A 213 -7.34 0.16 -14.72
CA ARG A 213 -7.80 -0.03 -13.34
C ARG A 213 -8.99 -0.99 -13.25
N GLU A 214 -10.03 -0.79 -14.04
CA GLU A 214 -11.24 -1.62 -14.02
C GLU A 214 -10.94 -3.09 -14.36
N SER A 215 -10.03 -3.34 -15.29
CA SER A 215 -9.58 -4.70 -15.61
C SER A 215 -8.73 -5.30 -14.49
N CYS A 216 -7.97 -4.45 -13.77
CA CYS A 216 -7.19 -4.87 -12.63
C CYS A 216 -8.09 -5.30 -11.47
N ILE A 217 -9.16 -4.54 -11.20
CA ILE A 217 -10.18 -4.89 -10.20
C ILE A 217 -10.82 -6.25 -10.54
N ARG A 218 -11.24 -6.48 -11.80
CA ARG A 218 -11.80 -7.78 -12.22
C ARG A 218 -10.81 -8.92 -12.05
N ARG A 219 -9.52 -8.70 -12.41
CA ARG A 219 -8.47 -9.73 -12.23
C ARG A 219 -8.22 -10.01 -10.76
N MET A 220 -8.25 -8.99 -9.89
CA MET A 220 -8.09 -9.19 -8.46
C MET A 220 -9.27 -9.98 -7.88
N ASN A 221 -10.51 -9.69 -8.27
CA ASN A 221 -11.64 -10.51 -7.83
C ASN A 221 -11.45 -11.98 -8.22
N ASN A 222 -11.07 -12.28 -9.47
CA ASN A 222 -10.80 -13.65 -9.90
C ASN A 222 -9.66 -14.30 -9.10
N ALA A 223 -8.61 -13.55 -8.79
CA ALA A 223 -7.50 -14.05 -7.97
C ALA A 223 -7.92 -14.32 -6.51
N LEU A 224 -8.80 -13.48 -5.96
CA LEU A 224 -9.37 -13.71 -4.62
C LEU A 224 -10.33 -14.90 -4.60
N ASP A 225 -11.11 -15.11 -5.65
CA ASP A 225 -12.00 -16.27 -5.79
C ASP A 225 -11.21 -17.59 -5.94
N GLU A 226 -10.02 -17.54 -6.56
CA GLU A 226 -9.12 -18.67 -6.68
C GLU A 226 -8.33 -18.93 -5.38
N PHE A 227 -8.07 -17.90 -4.59
CA PHE A 227 -7.32 -18.00 -3.34
C PHE A 227 -8.10 -18.80 -2.30
N PHE A 228 -7.48 -19.85 -1.78
CA PHE A 228 -8.10 -20.71 -0.77
C PHE A 228 -7.16 -20.98 0.38
N VAL A 229 -7.67 -20.81 1.62
CA VAL A 229 -6.99 -21.18 2.87
C VAL A 229 -8.01 -21.87 3.78
N GLU A 230 -7.65 -23.03 4.32
CA GLU A 230 -8.42 -23.80 5.28
C GLU A 230 -7.65 -23.96 6.59
N GLY A 231 -8.35 -23.88 7.71
CA GLY A 231 -7.83 -24.07 9.08
C GLY A 231 -7.68 -22.78 9.86
N ILE A 232 -7.67 -21.64 9.18
CA ILE A 232 -7.70 -20.30 9.79
C ILE A 232 -8.65 -19.39 9.03
N GLU A 233 -9.11 -18.32 9.66
CA GLU A 233 -9.82 -17.25 8.97
C GLU A 233 -8.86 -16.19 8.41
N THR A 234 -9.22 -15.60 7.29
CA THR A 234 -8.50 -14.51 6.65
C THR A 234 -9.46 -13.42 6.17
N ASN A 235 -8.93 -12.22 5.97
CA ASN A 235 -9.69 -11.07 5.50
C ASN A 235 -9.99 -11.08 3.98
N HIS A 236 -9.69 -12.15 3.23
CA HIS A 236 -9.81 -12.18 1.76
C HIS A 236 -11.24 -11.87 1.27
N SER A 237 -12.28 -12.33 1.99
CA SER A 237 -13.67 -12.06 1.63
C SER A 237 -14.04 -10.57 1.73
N LEU A 238 -13.41 -9.82 2.63
CA LEU A 238 -13.59 -8.37 2.74
C LEU A 238 -13.03 -7.64 1.52
N HIS A 239 -11.89 -8.10 0.97
CA HIS A 239 -11.32 -7.49 -0.22
C HIS A 239 -12.28 -7.51 -1.41
N SER A 240 -12.94 -8.64 -1.66
CA SER A 240 -13.95 -8.74 -2.73
C SER A 240 -15.10 -7.75 -2.51
N LYS A 241 -15.57 -7.56 -1.26
CA LYS A 241 -16.59 -6.56 -0.95
C LYS A 241 -16.12 -5.15 -1.22
N ILE A 242 -14.88 -4.80 -0.85
CA ILE A 242 -14.28 -3.47 -1.11
C ILE A 242 -14.17 -3.22 -2.61
N LEU A 243 -13.59 -4.17 -3.36
CA LEU A 243 -13.35 -4.05 -4.80
C LEU A 243 -14.64 -3.93 -5.63
N ASN A 244 -15.76 -4.47 -5.13
CA ASN A 244 -17.06 -4.40 -5.78
C ASN A 244 -17.92 -3.21 -5.28
N ASP A 245 -17.50 -2.50 -4.24
CA ASP A 245 -18.22 -1.32 -3.75
C ASP A 245 -18.06 -0.13 -4.71
N GLN A 246 -19.17 0.55 -4.96
CA GLN A 246 -19.21 1.64 -5.92
C GLN A 246 -18.32 2.81 -5.51
N THR A 247 -18.20 3.10 -4.21
CA THR A 247 -17.35 4.17 -3.69
C THR A 247 -15.87 3.92 -4.02
N PHE A 248 -15.40 2.66 -3.91
CA PHE A 248 -14.06 2.28 -4.33
C PHE A 248 -13.89 2.37 -5.86
N ARG A 249 -14.86 1.84 -6.61
CA ARG A 249 -14.83 1.85 -8.09
C ARG A 249 -14.78 3.27 -8.66
N ASP A 250 -15.56 4.17 -8.08
CA ASP A 250 -15.64 5.59 -8.47
C ASP A 250 -14.48 6.43 -7.92
N ASN A 251 -13.55 5.81 -7.18
CA ASN A 251 -12.38 6.48 -6.59
C ASN A 251 -12.77 7.60 -5.59
N ASN A 252 -13.90 7.42 -4.88
CA ASN A 252 -14.44 8.36 -3.89
C ASN A 252 -14.10 7.95 -2.44
N HIS A 253 -13.27 6.94 -2.27
CA HIS A 253 -12.83 6.46 -0.96
C HIS A 253 -11.79 7.39 -0.31
N HIS A 254 -11.68 7.29 0.99
CA HIS A 254 -10.75 8.06 1.83
C HIS A 254 -10.30 7.22 3.02
N ILE A 255 -9.32 7.68 3.79
CA ILE A 255 -8.70 6.87 4.87
C ILE A 255 -9.69 6.31 5.91
N ASN A 256 -10.82 6.97 6.14
CA ASN A 256 -11.83 6.53 7.11
C ASN A 256 -12.96 5.70 6.48
N TYR A 257 -13.01 5.59 5.13
CA TYR A 257 -14.13 4.98 4.41
C TYR A 257 -14.47 3.58 4.89
N LEU A 258 -13.46 2.74 5.10
CA LEU A 258 -13.68 1.35 5.49
C LEU A 258 -14.43 1.22 6.83
N GLU A 259 -14.02 1.98 7.86
CA GLU A 259 -14.59 1.92 9.20
C GLU A 259 -15.85 2.78 9.35
N SER A 260 -15.87 3.94 8.72
CA SER A 260 -16.98 4.88 8.89
C SER A 260 -18.22 4.51 8.09
N ASP A 261 -18.06 3.80 6.98
CA ASP A 261 -19.13 3.51 6.01
C ASP A 261 -19.25 2.02 5.66
N LEU A 262 -18.29 1.43 4.93
CA LEU A 262 -18.46 0.11 4.32
C LEU A 262 -18.71 -1.00 5.33
N ILE A 263 -17.91 -1.11 6.39
CA ILE A 263 -18.09 -2.16 7.41
C ILE A 263 -19.45 -2.03 8.10
N LYS A 264 -19.91 -0.81 8.37
CA LYS A 264 -21.23 -0.58 8.97
C LYS A 264 -22.35 -1.04 8.04
N ARG A 265 -22.24 -0.76 6.74
CA ARG A 265 -23.22 -1.24 5.74
C ARG A 265 -23.25 -2.77 5.70
N ILE A 266 -22.09 -3.41 5.63
CA ILE A 266 -21.99 -4.88 5.61
C ILE A 266 -22.62 -5.51 6.86
N LYS A 267 -22.33 -4.98 8.06
CA LYS A 267 -22.90 -5.49 9.32
C LYS A 267 -24.41 -5.34 9.36
N ASN A 268 -24.93 -4.18 8.95
CA ASN A 268 -26.38 -3.93 8.89
C ASN A 268 -27.10 -4.89 7.92
N GLU A 269 -26.51 -5.16 6.75
CA GLU A 269 -27.06 -6.11 5.76
C GLU A 269 -27.02 -7.56 6.25
N SER A 270 -26.04 -7.90 7.08
CA SER A 270 -25.87 -9.25 7.63
C SER A 270 -26.67 -9.47 8.93
N GLY A 271 -27.31 -8.43 9.48
CA GLY A 271 -28.07 -8.50 10.74
C GLY A 271 -27.19 -8.71 11.98
N ILE A 272 -25.90 -8.34 11.89
CA ILE A 272 -24.91 -8.47 12.96
C ILE A 272 -24.64 -7.13 13.63
#